data_927cd3f5a8d997dfa516397782d08c83
#
_entry.id   927cd3f5a8d997dfa516397782d08c83
#
_cell.length_a   1.000
_cell.length_b   1.000
_cell.length_c   1.000
_cell.angle_alpha   90.00
_cell.angle_beta   90.00
_cell.angle_gamma   90.00
#
_symmetry.space_group_name_H-M   'P 1'
#
loop_
_entity.id
_entity.type
_entity.pdbx_description
1 polymer ?
#
loop_
_entity_poly.entity_id
_entity_poly.type
_entity_poly.pdbx_seq_one_letter_code
_entity_poly.pdbx_strand_id
1 'polypeptide(L)'
;MIEADDSTFEAEVLSAAGPVLVDFGATWCGPCKKLEPIVDEIARDHAGRLKVVKVDVDKARATAARFGILGVPMLLFFRDGQVKDQLNGLQSKAAIGQRLQKVL
;
A
#
# COMPACT_ATOMS: atom_id res chain seq x y z
N MET A 1 -9.45 -2.14 6.37
CA MET A 1 -8.75 -1.80 5.12
C MET A 1 -9.33 -2.54 3.94
N ILE A 2 -9.28 -1.90 2.78
CA ILE A 2 -9.74 -2.50 1.54
C ILE A 2 -8.66 -3.45 1.01
N GLU A 3 -9.07 -4.63 0.55
CA GLU A 3 -8.19 -5.52 -0.21
C GLU A 3 -8.49 -5.38 -1.68
N ALA A 4 -7.44 -5.30 -2.51
CA ALA A 4 -7.58 -5.27 -3.96
C ALA A 4 -6.82 -6.43 -4.61
N ASP A 5 -7.31 -6.87 -5.74
CA ASP A 5 -6.67 -7.86 -6.59
C ASP A 5 -6.54 -7.32 -8.02
N ASP A 6 -6.14 -8.17 -8.97
CA ASP A 6 -5.97 -7.72 -10.36
C ASP A 6 -7.25 -7.13 -10.96
N SER A 7 -8.42 -7.62 -10.54
CA SER A 7 -9.70 -7.17 -11.09
C SER A 7 -10.20 -5.86 -10.47
N THR A 8 -9.72 -5.48 -9.29
CA THR A 8 -10.22 -4.32 -8.55
C THR A 8 -9.19 -3.22 -8.36
N PHE A 9 -7.91 -3.48 -8.64
CA PHE A 9 -6.84 -2.53 -8.38
C PHE A 9 -7.05 -1.18 -9.09
N GLU A 10 -7.48 -1.21 -10.33
CA GLU A 10 -7.70 0.03 -11.09
C GLU A 10 -8.76 0.90 -10.40
N ALA A 11 -9.90 0.33 -10.04
CA ALA A 11 -10.97 1.07 -9.39
C ALA A 11 -10.58 1.55 -7.99
N GLU A 12 -9.90 0.70 -7.22
CA GLU A 12 -9.58 1.00 -5.82
C GLU A 12 -8.39 1.94 -5.67
N VAL A 13 -7.43 1.92 -6.59
CA VAL A 13 -6.19 2.68 -6.48
C VAL A 13 -6.02 3.69 -7.60
N LEU A 14 -6.03 3.24 -8.85
CA LEU A 14 -5.66 4.09 -9.98
C LEU A 14 -6.70 5.16 -10.29
N SER A 15 -7.99 4.84 -10.10
CA SER A 15 -9.10 5.77 -10.33
C SER A 15 -9.47 6.56 -9.08
N ALA A 16 -8.86 6.26 -7.94
CA ALA A 16 -9.13 6.97 -6.70
C ALA A 16 -8.51 8.37 -6.73
N ALA A 17 -9.28 9.36 -6.34
CA ALA A 17 -8.78 10.72 -6.18
C ALA A 17 -7.99 10.83 -4.87
N GLY A 18 -6.94 11.66 -4.88
CA GLY A 18 -6.16 11.93 -3.70
C GLY A 18 -5.15 10.86 -3.34
N PRO A 19 -4.68 10.85 -2.09
CA PRO A 19 -3.61 9.94 -1.68
C PRO A 19 -4.11 8.53 -1.39
N VAL A 20 -3.33 7.54 -1.85
CA VAL A 20 -3.58 6.12 -1.56
C VAL A 20 -2.26 5.47 -1.15
N LEU A 21 -2.28 4.78 -0.02
CA LEU A 21 -1.17 3.94 0.41
C LEU A 21 -1.49 2.50 0.09
N VAL A 22 -0.63 1.85 -0.68
CA VAL A 22 -0.82 0.43 -1.06
C VAL A 22 0.24 -0.42 -0.37
N ASP A 23 -0.22 -1.41 0.40
CA ASP A 23 0.60 -2.37 1.11
C ASP A 23 0.60 -3.69 0.34
N PHE A 24 1.69 -3.94 -0.40
CA PHE A 24 1.91 -5.23 -1.07
C PHE A 24 2.53 -6.21 -0.09
N GLY A 25 1.86 -7.32 0.12
CA GLY A 25 2.30 -8.34 1.05
C GLY A 25 1.95 -9.74 0.58
N ALA A 26 2.19 -10.72 1.46
CA ALA A 26 1.86 -12.11 1.20
C ALA A 26 1.56 -12.82 2.53
N THR A 27 0.72 -13.85 2.47
CA THR A 27 0.31 -14.57 3.68
C THR A 27 1.46 -15.33 4.36
N TRP A 28 2.47 -15.73 3.58
CA TRP A 28 3.65 -16.47 4.09
C TRP A 28 4.76 -15.54 4.62
N CYS A 29 4.59 -14.25 4.51
CA CYS A 29 5.64 -13.27 4.81
C CYS A 29 5.53 -12.79 6.26
N GLY A 30 6.51 -13.13 7.09
CA GLY A 30 6.57 -12.71 8.49
C GLY A 30 6.63 -11.19 8.69
N PRO A 31 7.55 -10.49 8.02
CA PRO A 31 7.60 -9.01 8.10
C PRO A 31 6.32 -8.32 7.64
N CYS A 32 5.61 -8.88 6.65
CA CYS A 32 4.32 -8.35 6.21
C CYS A 32 3.29 -8.37 7.35
N LYS A 33 3.28 -9.46 8.13
CA LYS A 33 2.37 -9.60 9.27
C LYS A 33 2.70 -8.60 10.37
N LYS A 34 3.97 -8.29 10.58
CA LYS A 34 4.40 -7.29 11.56
C LYS A 34 4.07 -5.88 11.11
N LEU A 35 4.09 -5.61 9.82
CA LEU A 35 3.75 -4.31 9.25
C LEU A 35 2.24 -4.05 9.31
N GLU A 36 1.43 -5.08 9.22
CA GLU A 36 -0.03 -4.95 9.13
C GLU A 36 -0.64 -4.10 10.24
N PRO A 37 -0.36 -4.32 11.55
CA PRO A 37 -0.92 -3.46 12.58
C PRO A 37 -0.47 -2.01 12.49
N ILE A 38 0.74 -1.76 11.99
CA ILE A 38 1.24 -0.40 11.78
C ILE A 38 0.44 0.30 10.68
N VAL A 39 0.21 -0.40 9.57
CA VAL A 39 -0.57 0.13 8.45
C VAL A 39 -2.04 0.31 8.85
N ASP A 40 -2.60 -0.61 9.63
CA ASP A 40 -3.96 -0.46 10.17
C ASP A 40 -4.10 0.80 11.02
N GLU A 41 -3.10 1.09 11.85
CA GLU A 41 -3.09 2.28 12.69
C GLU A 41 -3.02 3.55 11.84
N ILE A 42 -2.18 3.55 10.81
CA ILE A 42 -2.09 4.66 9.85
C ILE A 42 -3.43 4.89 9.16
N ALA A 43 -4.11 3.81 8.77
CA ALA A 43 -5.43 3.90 8.14
C ALA A 43 -6.45 4.59 9.06
N ARG A 44 -6.43 4.23 10.35
CA ARG A 44 -7.32 4.85 11.34
C ARG A 44 -6.99 6.31 11.58
N ASP A 45 -5.71 6.62 11.71
CA ASP A 45 -5.25 7.99 11.99
C ASP A 45 -5.56 8.96 10.86
N HIS A 46 -5.64 8.46 9.63
CA HIS A 46 -5.84 9.29 8.44
C HIS A 46 -7.20 9.03 7.76
N ALA A 47 -8.16 8.47 8.50
CA ALA A 47 -9.50 8.20 7.95
C ALA A 47 -10.11 9.48 7.37
N GLY A 48 -10.64 9.37 6.16
CA GLY A 48 -11.20 10.50 5.42
C GLY A 48 -10.20 11.32 4.62
N ARG A 49 -8.88 11.12 4.83
CA ARG A 49 -7.82 11.86 4.13
C ARG A 49 -6.90 10.94 3.32
N LEU A 50 -6.76 9.69 3.72
CA LEU A 50 -5.89 8.71 3.07
C LEU A 50 -6.67 7.42 2.89
N LYS A 51 -6.65 6.90 1.67
CA LYS A 51 -7.16 5.56 1.40
C LYS A 51 -6.02 4.57 1.57
N VAL A 52 -6.25 3.47 2.28
CA VAL A 52 -5.25 2.43 2.48
C VAL A 52 -5.77 1.12 1.88
N VAL A 53 -4.98 0.53 1.01
CA VAL A 53 -5.35 -0.68 0.26
C VAL A 53 -4.28 -1.74 0.45
N LYS A 54 -4.69 -2.97 0.73
CA LYS A 54 -3.80 -4.13 0.81
C LYS A 54 -3.89 -4.94 -0.47
N VAL A 55 -2.74 -5.42 -0.93
CA VAL A 55 -2.66 -6.30 -2.10
C VAL A 55 -1.82 -7.53 -1.75
N ASP A 56 -2.42 -8.71 -1.91
CA ASP A 56 -1.71 -9.98 -1.78
C ASP A 56 -1.08 -10.28 -3.15
N VAL A 57 0.24 -10.29 -3.21
CA VAL A 57 0.96 -10.48 -4.49
C VAL A 57 0.68 -11.83 -5.14
N ASP A 58 0.32 -12.85 -4.35
CA ASP A 58 -0.01 -14.17 -4.89
C ASP A 58 -1.39 -14.19 -5.54
N LYS A 59 -2.28 -13.31 -5.11
CA LYS A 59 -3.63 -13.14 -5.68
C LYS A 59 -3.69 -12.04 -6.74
N ALA A 60 -2.68 -11.20 -6.81
CA ALA A 60 -2.62 -10.05 -7.72
C ALA A 60 -1.29 -10.03 -8.46
N ARG A 61 -0.99 -11.13 -9.16
CA ARG A 61 0.30 -11.32 -9.83
C ARG A 61 0.55 -10.32 -10.95
N ALA A 62 -0.47 -10.01 -11.72
CA ALA A 62 -0.35 -9.04 -12.81
C ALA A 62 -0.08 -7.64 -12.27
N THR A 63 -0.77 -7.25 -11.21
CA THR A 63 -0.57 -5.96 -10.54
C THR A 63 0.84 -5.87 -9.96
N ALA A 64 1.29 -6.91 -9.25
CA ALA A 64 2.65 -6.95 -8.69
C ALA A 64 3.71 -6.81 -9.79
N ALA A 65 3.55 -7.53 -10.89
CA ALA A 65 4.47 -7.45 -12.03
C ALA A 65 4.47 -6.06 -12.65
N ARG A 66 3.30 -5.45 -12.81
CA ARG A 66 3.14 -4.11 -13.40
C ARG A 66 3.94 -3.06 -12.64
N PHE A 67 3.95 -3.13 -11.32
CA PHE A 67 4.66 -2.16 -10.49
C PHE A 67 6.04 -2.62 -10.04
N GLY A 68 6.53 -3.74 -10.60
CA GLY A 68 7.88 -4.22 -10.31
C GLY A 68 8.09 -4.66 -8.87
N ILE A 69 7.07 -5.26 -8.26
CA ILE A 69 7.15 -5.72 -6.87
C ILE A 69 7.91 -7.04 -6.83
N LEU A 70 9.20 -6.97 -6.51
CA LEU A 70 10.08 -8.14 -6.48
C LEU A 70 10.22 -8.74 -5.08
N GLY A 71 9.84 -8.02 -4.05
CA GLY A 71 9.91 -8.47 -2.67
C GLY A 71 8.80 -7.85 -1.85
N VAL A 72 8.47 -8.47 -0.72
CA VAL A 72 7.43 -8.00 0.20
C VAL A 72 7.98 -7.92 1.63
N PRO A 73 7.45 -7.01 2.47
CA PRO A 73 6.44 -6.03 2.15
C PRO A 73 7.00 -4.88 1.31
N MET A 74 6.14 -4.28 0.50
CA MET A 74 6.47 -3.09 -0.28
C MET A 74 5.32 -2.11 -0.15
N LEU A 75 5.61 -0.88 0.25
CA LEU A 75 4.63 0.19 0.31
C LEU A 75 4.80 1.11 -0.89
N LEU A 76 3.73 1.32 -1.65
CA LEU A 76 3.68 2.32 -2.70
C LEU A 76 2.75 3.45 -2.30
N PHE A 77 3.21 4.68 -2.51
CA PHE A 77 2.47 5.89 -2.19
C PHE A 77 1.95 6.49 -3.49
N PHE A 78 0.64 6.48 -3.66
CA PHE A 78 -0.01 7.01 -4.86
C PHE A 78 -0.68 8.35 -4.56
N ARG A 79 -0.74 9.19 -5.57
CA ARG A 79 -1.62 10.35 -5.59
C ARG A 79 -2.20 10.52 -6.98
N ASP A 80 -3.53 10.56 -7.05
CA ASP A 80 -4.27 10.70 -8.31
C ASP A 80 -3.83 9.68 -9.36
N GLY A 81 -3.66 8.42 -8.92
CA GLY A 81 -3.32 7.30 -9.79
C GLY A 81 -1.85 7.17 -10.15
N GLN A 82 -0.98 8.00 -9.60
CA GLN A 82 0.46 7.96 -9.89
C GLN A 82 1.28 7.61 -8.67
N VAL A 83 2.30 6.77 -8.85
CA VAL A 83 3.26 6.43 -7.80
C VAL A 83 4.15 7.65 -7.53
N LYS A 84 4.17 8.11 -6.29
CA LYS A 84 4.99 9.25 -5.85
C LYS A 84 6.17 8.84 -5.00
N ASP A 85 6.10 7.70 -4.32
CA ASP A 85 7.17 7.22 -3.47
C ASP A 85 6.99 5.73 -3.20
N GLN A 86 8.04 5.10 -2.65
CA GLN A 86 8.01 3.69 -2.25
C GLN A 86 8.89 3.46 -1.04
N LEU A 87 8.54 2.46 -0.23
CA LEU A 87 9.32 1.99 0.90
C LEU A 87 9.36 0.47 0.91
N ASN A 88 10.56 -0.09 0.96
CA ASN A 88 10.79 -1.53 1.05
C ASN A 88 10.83 -2.00 2.50
N GLY A 89 10.27 -3.18 2.74
CA GLY A 89 10.47 -3.90 3.98
C GLY A 89 9.67 -3.37 5.15
N LEU A 90 9.95 -3.93 6.33
CA LEU A 90 9.29 -3.53 7.57
C LEU A 90 9.79 -2.14 7.98
N GLN A 91 8.86 -1.21 8.10
CA GLN A 91 9.14 0.18 8.42
C GLN A 91 8.42 0.59 9.69
N SER A 92 9.00 1.57 10.41
CA SER A 92 8.32 2.16 11.56
C SER A 92 7.16 3.05 11.10
N LYS A 93 6.20 3.26 12.00
CA LYS A 93 5.09 4.18 11.75
C LYS A 93 5.62 5.59 11.43
N ALA A 94 6.65 6.04 12.13
CA ALA A 94 7.26 7.35 11.90
C ALA A 94 7.86 7.48 10.50
N ALA A 95 8.57 6.44 10.03
CA ALA A 95 9.16 6.43 8.69
C ALA A 95 8.08 6.52 7.61
N ILE A 96 7.01 5.75 7.77
CA ILE A 96 5.89 5.79 6.84
C ILE A 96 5.22 7.16 6.87
N GLY A 97 5.01 7.72 8.05
CA GLY A 97 4.41 9.04 8.23
C GLY A 97 5.17 10.16 7.53
N GLN A 98 6.51 10.11 7.56
CA GLN A 98 7.34 11.07 6.86
C GLN A 98 7.12 11.01 5.33
N ARG A 99 7.02 9.80 4.78
CA ARG A 99 6.77 9.63 3.34
C ARG A 99 5.36 10.05 2.96
N LEU A 100 4.39 9.85 3.85
CA LEU A 100 3.01 10.30 3.62
C LEU A 100 2.91 11.80 3.38
N GLN A 101 3.80 12.60 3.96
CA GLN A 101 3.79 14.05 3.76
C GLN A 101 3.91 14.44 2.28
N LYS A 102 4.49 13.58 1.46
CA LYS A 102 4.67 13.83 0.02
C LYS A 102 3.38 13.67 -0.77
N VAL A 103 2.38 12.98 -0.22
CA VAL A 103 1.13 12.67 -0.94
C VAL A 103 -0.12 13.20 -0.26
N LEU A 104 -0.05 13.54 1.00
CA LEU A 104 -1.19 14.12 1.73
C LEU A 104 -1.53 15.55 1.32
#